data_23fb16a5e0222992d0e99f2795518ae1
#
_entry.id   23fb16a5e0222992d0e99f2795518ae1
#
_cell.length_a   1.000
_cell.length_b   1.000
_cell.length_c   1.000
_cell.angle_alpha   90.00
_cell.angle_beta   90.00
_cell.angle_gamma   90.00
#
_symmetry.space_group_name_H-M   'P 1'
#
loop_
_entity.id
_entity.type
_entity.pdbx_description
1 polymer ?
#
loop_
_entity_poly.entity_id
_entity_poly.type
_entity_poly.pdbx_seq_one_letter_code
_entity_poly.pdbx_strand_id
1 'polypeptide(L)'
;MQSLQLRNDILIDIATFLVRRWSGTENVTVEFSKIKQSETRLKEKRVLLLPNDEYHGDDFQKYRQFRTSIWYEAMRFKHCKKILSNDHAYGFILNTIEMRRIELLGIRVWKGMTEELIFNYTNMWLSRNSLDTIFGKARIVEAFYQYFLFGDIKGEMQPSHFNKVVKAAEFAKHVLDESIEKKHDTLWIEGKIPQILKILDLDALISIPLSVPLKGPGIAITPNDFTKAMKQVMKSRKEDFSEVDPENIIDGKSVFDEFKVIKTENKKNEKKGLNIGSIGIRIPDQTNVDETRIYDQDLINNLKSKFKEWKTGWKEYHFLIGDEFDSDAYLEGYDRPFISDLKKSIKTHIVILLDHSSSIADQQVDYKKATLALCEVLAFLKIKFSVYAFNTTERQVMCWLIKPEDLKWNTSCAKRLAQIPANGGTPLAE
;
A
#
# COMPACT_ATOMS: atom_id res chain seq x y z
N MET A 1 -27.28 8.15 -15.05
CA MET A 1 -26.34 8.70 -14.05
C MET A 1 -24.99 8.05 -14.33
N GLN A 2 -24.02 8.79 -14.87
CA GLN A 2 -22.67 8.27 -14.99
C GLN A 2 -22.11 8.05 -13.58
N SER A 3 -21.69 6.81 -13.26
CA SER A 3 -21.00 6.50 -12.02
C SER A 3 -19.70 7.30 -11.99
N LEU A 4 -19.52 8.12 -10.98
CA LEU A 4 -18.27 8.82 -10.75
C LEU A 4 -17.24 7.77 -10.33
N GLN A 5 -16.39 7.33 -11.26
CA GLN A 5 -15.25 6.51 -10.92
C GLN A 5 -14.27 7.31 -10.03
N LEU A 6 -13.92 6.73 -8.87
CA LEU A 6 -12.86 7.30 -8.04
C LEU A 6 -11.54 7.20 -8.80
N ARG A 7 -10.80 8.31 -8.86
CA ARG A 7 -9.53 8.35 -9.59
C ARG A 7 -8.50 7.43 -8.96
N ASN A 8 -7.82 6.66 -9.79
CA ASN A 8 -6.86 5.66 -9.38
C ASN A 8 -5.65 6.25 -8.62
N ASP A 9 -5.22 7.47 -8.95
CA ASP A 9 -4.13 8.16 -8.25
C ASP A 9 -4.51 8.47 -6.78
N ILE A 10 -5.70 9.00 -6.54
CA ILE A 10 -6.20 9.27 -5.19
C ILE A 10 -6.34 7.97 -4.39
N LEU A 11 -6.85 6.91 -5.01
CA LEU A 11 -6.97 5.61 -4.36
C LEU A 11 -5.62 5.00 -3.97
N ILE A 12 -4.60 5.16 -4.79
CA ILE A 12 -3.23 4.70 -4.48
C ILE A 12 -2.62 5.51 -3.33
N ASP A 13 -2.82 6.82 -3.30
CA ASP A 13 -2.32 7.66 -2.20
C ASP A 13 -2.97 7.28 -0.88
N ILE A 14 -4.29 7.10 -0.85
CA ILE A 14 -5.03 6.63 0.32
C ILE A 14 -4.55 5.24 0.73
N ALA A 15 -4.42 4.31 -0.22
CA ALA A 15 -3.96 2.97 0.07
C ALA A 15 -2.54 2.97 0.64
N THR A 16 -1.64 3.78 0.08
CA THR A 16 -0.26 3.91 0.56
C THR A 16 -0.23 4.43 2.01
N PHE A 17 -1.01 5.48 2.30
CA PHE A 17 -1.14 6.00 3.66
C PHE A 17 -1.68 4.95 4.63
N LEU A 18 -2.78 4.28 4.27
CA LEU A 18 -3.41 3.27 5.13
C LEU A 18 -2.53 2.05 5.35
N VAL A 19 -1.86 1.53 4.31
CA VAL A 19 -0.93 0.40 4.46
C VAL A 19 0.20 0.75 5.41
N ARG A 20 0.83 1.92 5.26
CA ARG A 20 1.90 2.39 6.14
C ARG A 20 1.41 2.54 7.58
N ARG A 21 0.24 3.17 7.76
CA ARG A 21 -0.36 3.39 9.09
C ARG A 21 -0.71 2.09 9.80
N TRP A 22 -1.34 1.16 9.10
CA TRP A 22 -1.81 -0.09 9.69
C TRP A 22 -0.70 -1.12 9.89
N SER A 23 0.24 -1.22 8.95
CA SER A 23 1.37 -2.15 9.06
C SER A 23 2.46 -1.65 10.02
N GLY A 24 2.57 -0.33 10.22
CA GLY A 24 3.69 0.30 10.92
C GLY A 24 4.99 0.30 10.11
N THR A 25 4.93 0.10 8.79
CA THR A 25 6.08 0.01 7.90
C THR A 25 6.13 1.24 6.99
N GLU A 26 7.12 2.11 7.18
CA GLU A 26 7.20 3.39 6.45
C GLU A 26 7.53 3.25 4.95
N ASN A 27 8.35 2.27 4.57
CA ASN A 27 8.88 2.12 3.21
C ASN A 27 8.13 1.06 2.40
N VAL A 28 6.79 1.11 2.38
CA VAL A 28 5.96 0.23 1.54
C VAL A 28 5.53 0.99 0.30
N THR A 29 5.71 0.35 -0.87
CA THR A 29 5.15 0.83 -2.15
C THR A 29 3.83 0.12 -2.42
N VAL A 30 2.83 0.88 -2.86
CA VAL A 30 1.51 0.35 -3.21
C VAL A 30 1.23 0.67 -4.67
N GLU A 31 0.79 -0.32 -5.42
CA GLU A 31 0.46 -0.21 -6.84
C GLU A 31 -0.78 -1.03 -7.15
N PHE A 32 -1.44 -0.72 -8.27
CA PHE A 32 -2.47 -1.61 -8.78
C PHE A 32 -1.88 -2.84 -9.47
N SER A 33 -2.47 -3.99 -9.18
CA SER A 33 -2.10 -5.26 -9.80
C SER A 33 -2.54 -5.29 -11.26
N LYS A 34 -1.65 -5.78 -12.12
CA LYS A 34 -1.97 -6.13 -13.51
C LYS A 34 -2.63 -7.52 -13.60
N ILE A 35 -2.46 -8.33 -12.59
CA ILE A 35 -3.10 -9.63 -12.40
C ILE A 35 -4.34 -9.41 -11.54
N LYS A 36 -5.46 -10.09 -11.85
CA LYS A 36 -6.76 -9.89 -11.17
C LYS A 36 -6.79 -10.42 -9.73
N GLN A 37 -5.77 -10.10 -8.93
CA GLN A 37 -5.71 -10.42 -7.49
C GLN A 37 -4.78 -9.46 -6.75
N SER A 38 -5.07 -9.23 -5.47
CA SER A 38 -4.18 -8.51 -4.57
C SER A 38 -3.04 -9.41 -4.10
N GLU A 39 -1.85 -8.87 -3.93
CA GLU A 39 -0.65 -9.61 -3.55
C GLU A 39 0.28 -8.76 -2.67
N THR A 40 0.77 -9.35 -1.58
CA THR A 40 1.83 -8.75 -0.76
C THR A 40 3.17 -9.42 -1.03
N ARG A 41 4.17 -8.64 -1.39
CA ARG A 41 5.57 -9.06 -1.57
C ARG A 41 6.41 -8.58 -0.39
N LEU A 42 6.49 -9.41 0.64
CA LEU A 42 7.13 -9.05 1.91
C LEU A 42 8.59 -8.59 1.76
N LYS A 43 9.40 -9.32 0.96
CA LYS A 43 10.82 -9.01 0.73
C LYS A 43 11.02 -7.70 -0.02
N GLU A 44 10.16 -7.41 -1.00
CA GLU A 44 10.20 -6.22 -1.85
C GLU A 44 9.55 -5.01 -1.16
N LYS A 45 8.88 -5.21 -0.03
CA LYS A 45 8.04 -4.20 0.64
C LYS A 45 7.02 -3.57 -0.32
N ARG A 46 6.36 -4.42 -1.10
CA ARG A 46 5.44 -4.00 -2.15
C ARG A 46 4.08 -4.64 -1.96
N VAL A 47 3.05 -3.84 -2.15
CA VAL A 47 1.64 -4.28 -2.17
C VAL A 47 1.08 -4.03 -3.56
N LEU A 48 0.49 -5.06 -4.14
CA LEU A 48 -0.27 -4.99 -5.37
C LEU A 48 -1.75 -5.12 -5.00
N LEU A 49 -2.55 -4.10 -5.29
CA LEU A 49 -3.98 -4.06 -5.00
C LEU A 49 -4.79 -4.28 -6.26
N LEU A 50 -5.92 -4.93 -6.12
CA LEU A 50 -6.91 -5.00 -7.20
C LEU A 50 -7.50 -3.59 -7.42
N PRO A 51 -7.62 -3.10 -8.68
CA PRO A 51 -8.27 -1.83 -8.96
C PRO A 51 -9.72 -1.77 -8.44
N ASN A 52 -10.17 -0.58 -8.03
CA ASN A 52 -11.48 -0.40 -7.39
C ASN A 52 -12.67 -0.80 -8.29
N ASP A 53 -12.54 -0.66 -9.59
CA ASP A 53 -13.54 -1.05 -10.60
C ASP A 53 -13.69 -2.57 -10.77
N GLU A 54 -12.72 -3.33 -10.30
CA GLU A 54 -12.79 -4.81 -10.29
C GLU A 54 -13.66 -5.37 -9.15
N TYR A 55 -14.05 -4.55 -8.16
CA TYR A 55 -14.97 -4.96 -7.10
C TYR A 55 -16.43 -4.83 -7.55
N HIS A 56 -17.34 -5.48 -6.79
CA HIS A 56 -18.74 -5.55 -7.13
C HIS A 56 -19.61 -4.60 -6.31
N GLY A 57 -20.74 -4.20 -6.90
CA GLY A 57 -21.74 -3.34 -6.26
C GLY A 57 -21.66 -1.89 -6.71
N ASP A 58 -22.30 -1.00 -5.95
CA ASP A 58 -22.23 0.43 -6.16
C ASP A 58 -20.85 1.01 -5.75
N ASP A 59 -20.62 2.28 -6.00
CA ASP A 59 -19.33 2.93 -5.73
C ASP A 59 -18.91 2.82 -4.25
N PHE A 60 -19.86 2.88 -3.32
CA PHE A 60 -19.58 2.77 -1.90
C PHE A 60 -19.24 1.33 -1.49
N GLN A 61 -19.97 0.35 -2.00
CA GLN A 61 -19.69 -1.07 -1.77
C GLN A 61 -18.33 -1.48 -2.34
N LYS A 62 -17.98 -0.98 -3.53
CA LYS A 62 -16.65 -1.17 -4.11
C LYS A 62 -15.55 -0.57 -3.24
N TYR A 63 -15.75 0.65 -2.74
CA TYR A 63 -14.80 1.30 -1.86
C TYR A 63 -14.61 0.53 -0.54
N ARG A 64 -15.66 0.01 0.07
CA ARG A 64 -15.58 -0.84 1.28
C ARG A 64 -14.74 -2.09 1.04
N GLN A 65 -14.96 -2.79 -0.07
CA GLN A 65 -14.19 -3.98 -0.44
C GLN A 65 -12.71 -3.62 -0.70
N PHE A 66 -12.46 -2.54 -1.42
CA PHE A 66 -11.11 -2.02 -1.66
C PHE A 66 -10.40 -1.68 -0.34
N ARG A 67 -11.04 -0.96 0.56
CA ARG A 67 -10.52 -0.60 1.88
C ARG A 67 -10.19 -1.83 2.73
N THR A 68 -11.06 -2.82 2.70
CA THR A 68 -10.82 -4.10 3.39
C THR A 68 -9.63 -4.85 2.79
N SER A 69 -9.47 -4.84 1.47
CA SER A 69 -8.30 -5.42 0.80
C SER A 69 -7.00 -4.73 1.23
N ILE A 70 -6.98 -3.40 1.30
CA ILE A 70 -5.83 -2.64 1.83
C ILE A 70 -5.47 -3.09 3.25
N TRP A 71 -6.49 -3.26 4.09
CA TRP A 71 -6.28 -3.68 5.48
C TRP A 71 -5.68 -5.08 5.57
N TYR A 72 -6.17 -6.05 4.78
CA TYR A 72 -5.59 -7.39 4.73
C TYR A 72 -4.12 -7.38 4.32
N GLU A 73 -3.79 -6.63 3.28
CA GLU A 73 -2.40 -6.56 2.82
C GLU A 73 -1.49 -5.88 3.86
N ALA A 74 -1.99 -4.85 4.56
CA ALA A 74 -1.28 -4.24 5.69
C ALA A 74 -1.07 -5.22 6.85
N MET A 75 -2.08 -6.02 7.19
CA MET A 75 -1.97 -7.03 8.26
C MET A 75 -1.03 -8.17 7.87
N ARG A 76 -0.97 -8.56 6.59
CA ARG A 76 0.04 -9.49 6.08
C ARG A 76 1.46 -8.98 6.30
N PHE A 77 1.72 -7.72 5.97
CA PHE A 77 3.02 -7.10 6.27
C PHE A 77 3.39 -7.14 7.73
N LYS A 78 2.41 -6.89 8.58
CA LYS A 78 2.64 -6.80 10.02
C LYS A 78 2.86 -8.16 10.69
N HIS A 79 2.14 -9.18 10.25
CA HIS A 79 2.03 -10.43 11.00
C HIS A 79 2.53 -11.68 10.26
N CYS A 80 2.63 -11.67 8.92
CA CYS A 80 3.10 -12.83 8.18
C CYS A 80 4.62 -12.82 8.01
N LYS A 81 5.24 -13.98 8.16
CA LYS A 81 6.66 -14.20 7.83
C LYS A 81 6.85 -14.75 6.42
N LYS A 82 5.83 -15.40 5.88
CA LYS A 82 5.83 -16.05 4.58
C LYS A 82 4.44 -16.03 3.99
N ILE A 83 4.35 -15.84 2.68
CA ILE A 83 3.14 -15.97 1.88
C ILE A 83 3.45 -16.96 0.77
N LEU A 84 2.59 -17.96 0.61
CA LEU A 84 2.71 -18.96 -0.45
C LEU A 84 1.71 -18.67 -1.58
N SER A 85 1.98 -19.25 -2.76
CA SER A 85 0.99 -19.23 -3.83
C SER A 85 -0.25 -20.06 -3.46
N ASN A 86 -1.41 -19.59 -3.92
CA ASN A 86 -2.68 -20.31 -3.77
C ASN A 86 -2.91 -21.39 -4.83
N ASP A 87 -1.93 -21.65 -5.71
CA ASP A 87 -2.09 -22.57 -6.84
C ASP A 87 -2.23 -24.03 -6.40
N HIS A 88 -1.76 -24.35 -5.20
CA HIS A 88 -1.79 -25.70 -4.63
C HIS A 88 -2.47 -25.73 -3.26
N ALA A 89 -3.03 -26.89 -2.92
CA ALA A 89 -3.76 -27.11 -1.67
C ALA A 89 -2.96 -26.71 -0.43
N TYR A 90 -1.66 -26.99 -0.41
CA TYR A 90 -0.78 -26.64 0.69
C TYR A 90 -0.76 -25.13 0.98
N GLY A 91 -0.45 -24.32 -0.04
CA GLY A 91 -0.39 -22.86 0.10
C GLY A 91 -1.75 -22.25 0.37
N PHE A 92 -2.79 -22.77 -0.29
CA PHE A 92 -4.16 -22.28 -0.11
C PHE A 92 -4.67 -22.49 1.32
N ILE A 93 -4.47 -23.67 1.91
CA ILE A 93 -4.86 -23.97 3.29
C ILE A 93 -4.07 -23.12 4.28
N LEU A 94 -2.75 -23.00 4.10
CA LEU A 94 -1.92 -22.13 4.92
C LEU A 94 -2.44 -20.69 4.90
N ASN A 95 -2.61 -20.13 3.70
CA ASN A 95 -3.06 -18.75 3.54
C ASN A 95 -4.47 -18.53 4.10
N THR A 96 -5.34 -19.53 4.07
CA THR A 96 -6.68 -19.48 4.66
C THR A 96 -6.61 -19.37 6.19
N ILE A 97 -5.75 -20.16 6.83
CA ILE A 97 -5.57 -20.11 8.29
C ILE A 97 -4.88 -18.81 8.70
N GLU A 98 -3.84 -18.42 7.97
CA GLU A 98 -3.13 -17.15 8.19
C GLU A 98 -4.04 -15.93 8.02
N MET A 99 -4.95 -15.94 7.05
CA MET A 99 -5.93 -14.88 6.87
C MET A 99 -6.76 -14.71 8.15
N ARG A 100 -7.23 -15.80 8.76
CA ARG A 100 -7.94 -15.73 10.03
C ARG A 100 -7.08 -15.25 11.19
N ARG A 101 -5.83 -15.71 11.26
CA ARG A 101 -4.91 -15.28 12.32
C ARG A 101 -4.63 -13.78 12.28
N ILE A 102 -4.31 -13.25 11.10
CA ILE A 102 -4.03 -11.82 10.94
C ILE A 102 -5.27 -10.95 11.20
N GLU A 103 -6.47 -11.44 10.86
CA GLU A 103 -7.73 -10.78 11.23
C GLU A 103 -7.89 -10.66 12.73
N LEU A 104 -7.81 -11.79 13.45
CA LEU A 104 -7.97 -11.80 14.90
C LEU A 104 -6.92 -10.95 15.62
N LEU A 105 -5.70 -10.92 15.11
CA LEU A 105 -4.65 -10.04 15.62
C LEU A 105 -4.93 -8.56 15.27
N GLY A 106 -5.42 -8.31 14.08
CA GLY A 106 -5.68 -6.96 13.57
C GLY A 106 -6.87 -6.28 14.25
N ILE A 107 -8.01 -6.99 14.46
CA ILE A 107 -9.20 -6.42 15.09
C ILE A 107 -8.97 -6.07 16.57
N ARG A 108 -8.03 -6.72 17.25
CA ARG A 108 -7.63 -6.33 18.62
C ARG A 108 -7.13 -4.89 18.68
N VAL A 109 -6.50 -4.42 17.63
CA VAL A 109 -5.96 -3.05 17.51
C VAL A 109 -6.91 -2.13 16.76
N TRP A 110 -7.57 -2.63 15.72
CA TRP A 110 -8.41 -1.89 14.80
C TRP A 110 -9.87 -2.37 14.84
N LYS A 111 -10.53 -2.20 16.00
CA LYS A 111 -11.90 -2.66 16.23
C LYS A 111 -12.91 -2.19 15.18
N GLY A 112 -12.75 -0.97 14.66
CA GLY A 112 -13.62 -0.41 13.61
C GLY A 112 -13.58 -1.18 12.28
N MET A 113 -12.61 -2.11 12.09
CA MET A 113 -12.60 -2.99 10.92
C MET A 113 -13.54 -4.20 11.04
N THR A 114 -14.10 -4.48 12.20
CA THR A 114 -14.95 -5.65 12.42
C THR A 114 -16.18 -5.64 11.52
N GLU A 115 -16.87 -4.51 11.40
CA GLU A 115 -18.02 -4.32 10.51
C GLU A 115 -17.66 -4.55 9.05
N GLU A 116 -16.53 -4.02 8.62
CA GLU A 116 -16.03 -4.16 7.25
C GLU A 116 -15.61 -5.61 6.93
N LEU A 117 -15.07 -6.32 7.89
CA LEU A 117 -14.75 -7.73 7.75
C LEU A 117 -16.01 -8.57 7.58
N ILE A 118 -17.05 -8.33 8.39
CA ILE A 118 -18.33 -9.04 8.26
C ILE A 118 -18.96 -8.75 6.89
N PHE A 119 -18.95 -7.48 6.47
CA PHE A 119 -19.40 -7.08 5.13
C PHE A 119 -18.66 -7.84 4.03
N ASN A 120 -17.33 -7.88 4.10
CA ASN A 120 -16.50 -8.59 3.14
C ASN A 120 -16.75 -10.10 3.14
N TYR A 121 -16.86 -10.72 4.32
CA TYR A 121 -17.17 -12.15 4.45
C TYR A 121 -18.56 -12.49 3.91
N THR A 122 -19.52 -11.60 4.08
CA THR A 122 -20.87 -11.77 3.50
C THR A 122 -20.80 -11.81 1.97
N ASN A 123 -20.06 -10.88 1.36
CA ASN A 123 -19.84 -10.87 -0.07
C ASN A 123 -19.05 -12.11 -0.55
N MET A 124 -18.03 -12.52 0.21
CA MET A 124 -17.28 -13.74 -0.07
C MET A 124 -18.18 -14.97 -0.04
N TRP A 125 -19.02 -15.12 0.99
CA TRP A 125 -19.98 -16.22 1.06
C TRP A 125 -20.93 -16.22 -0.13
N LEU A 126 -21.50 -15.07 -0.48
CA LEU A 126 -22.42 -14.96 -1.62
C LEU A 126 -21.75 -15.33 -2.94
N SER A 127 -20.52 -14.96 -3.13
CA SER A 127 -19.74 -15.22 -4.36
C SER A 127 -19.19 -16.65 -4.46
N ARG A 128 -19.16 -17.44 -3.36
CA ARG A 128 -18.63 -18.83 -3.41
C ARG A 128 -19.51 -19.74 -4.24
N ASN A 129 -18.89 -20.57 -5.04
CA ASN A 129 -19.56 -21.58 -5.85
C ASN A 129 -20.12 -22.71 -4.96
N SER A 130 -21.23 -23.32 -5.42
CA SER A 130 -21.71 -24.58 -4.85
C SER A 130 -20.67 -25.70 -5.13
N LEU A 131 -20.48 -26.57 -4.15
CA LEU A 131 -19.62 -27.75 -4.28
C LEU A 131 -20.04 -28.68 -5.44
N ASP A 132 -21.30 -28.60 -5.84
CA ASP A 132 -21.84 -29.40 -6.94
C ASP A 132 -21.24 -29.00 -8.32
N THR A 133 -20.69 -27.80 -8.41
CA THR A 133 -20.04 -27.29 -9.62
C THR A 133 -18.51 -27.54 -9.65
N ILE A 134 -17.96 -28.11 -8.57
CA ILE A 134 -16.51 -28.33 -8.43
C ILE A 134 -16.21 -29.83 -8.43
N PHE A 135 -15.26 -30.24 -9.26
CA PHE A 135 -14.93 -31.64 -9.45
C PHE A 135 -13.61 -32.03 -8.79
N GLY A 136 -13.50 -33.35 -8.49
CA GLY A 136 -12.28 -33.94 -7.97
C GLY A 136 -11.89 -33.46 -6.57
N LYS A 137 -10.60 -33.53 -6.28
CA LYS A 137 -10.06 -33.20 -4.94
C LYS A 137 -10.14 -31.72 -4.61
N ALA A 138 -10.23 -30.81 -5.60
CA ALA A 138 -10.45 -29.39 -5.40
C ALA A 138 -11.76 -29.11 -4.65
N ARG A 139 -12.78 -29.96 -4.82
CA ARG A 139 -14.04 -29.90 -4.07
C ARG A 139 -13.84 -30.04 -2.57
N ILE A 140 -12.90 -30.89 -2.14
CA ILE A 140 -12.60 -31.11 -0.72
C ILE A 140 -11.91 -29.87 -0.14
N VAL A 141 -11.00 -29.25 -0.89
CA VAL A 141 -10.31 -28.04 -0.48
C VAL A 141 -11.30 -26.88 -0.35
N GLU A 142 -12.21 -26.75 -1.33
CA GLU A 142 -13.26 -25.72 -1.27
C GLU A 142 -14.22 -25.95 -0.09
N ALA A 143 -14.62 -27.20 0.16
CA ALA A 143 -15.44 -27.54 1.31
C ALA A 143 -14.75 -27.19 2.63
N PHE A 144 -13.47 -27.49 2.78
CA PHE A 144 -12.66 -27.07 3.93
C PHE A 144 -12.67 -25.55 4.09
N TYR A 145 -12.42 -24.82 3.01
CA TYR A 145 -12.43 -23.36 3.01
C TYR A 145 -13.78 -22.81 3.48
N GLN A 146 -14.87 -23.27 2.88
CA GLN A 146 -16.20 -22.80 3.22
C GLN A 146 -16.55 -23.16 4.67
N TYR A 147 -16.32 -24.39 5.10
CA TYR A 147 -16.64 -24.82 6.46
C TYR A 147 -15.78 -24.13 7.52
N PHE A 148 -14.49 -23.99 7.28
CA PHE A 148 -13.58 -23.31 8.21
C PHE A 148 -13.90 -21.81 8.37
N LEU A 149 -14.27 -21.12 7.28
CA LEU A 149 -14.55 -19.68 7.33
C LEU A 149 -15.99 -19.34 7.68
N PHE A 150 -16.96 -20.17 7.27
CA PHE A 150 -18.39 -19.82 7.36
C PHE A 150 -19.20 -20.81 8.21
N GLY A 151 -18.58 -21.89 8.69
CA GLY A 151 -19.26 -22.93 9.48
C GLY A 151 -20.29 -23.73 8.69
N ASP A 152 -20.34 -23.58 7.38
CA ASP A 152 -21.29 -24.22 6.48
C ASP A 152 -20.70 -24.42 5.10
N ILE A 153 -21.33 -25.24 4.25
CA ILE A 153 -20.94 -25.50 2.86
C ILE A 153 -22.12 -25.28 1.93
N LYS A 154 -21.87 -24.83 0.71
CA LYS A 154 -22.86 -24.74 -0.36
C LYS A 154 -22.88 -26.01 -1.19
N GLY A 155 -24.04 -26.62 -1.31
CA GLY A 155 -24.23 -27.88 -2.04
C GLY A 155 -24.04 -29.11 -1.15
N GLU A 156 -24.04 -30.30 -1.78
CA GLU A 156 -24.02 -31.58 -1.06
C GLU A 156 -22.62 -32.20 -1.10
N MET A 157 -22.28 -32.95 -0.06
CA MET A 157 -21.04 -33.73 0.02
C MET A 157 -21.32 -35.10 0.65
N GLN A 158 -20.60 -36.13 0.20
CA GLN A 158 -20.70 -37.45 0.82
C GLN A 158 -20.34 -37.37 2.31
N PRO A 159 -21.11 -38.02 3.21
CA PRO A 159 -20.92 -37.94 4.67
C PRO A 159 -19.48 -38.29 5.10
N SER A 160 -18.83 -39.27 4.45
CA SER A 160 -17.46 -39.65 4.74
C SER A 160 -16.45 -38.56 4.46
N HIS A 161 -16.60 -37.82 3.36
CA HIS A 161 -15.77 -36.67 3.03
C HIS A 161 -16.07 -35.47 3.89
N PHE A 162 -17.35 -35.20 4.17
CA PHE A 162 -17.75 -34.11 5.04
C PHE A 162 -17.19 -34.27 6.47
N ASN A 163 -17.22 -35.49 7.01
CA ASN A 163 -16.60 -35.78 8.32
C ASN A 163 -15.07 -35.48 8.33
N LYS A 164 -14.37 -35.73 7.23
CA LYS A 164 -12.94 -35.37 7.13
C LYS A 164 -12.78 -33.83 7.12
N VAL A 165 -13.64 -33.11 6.39
CA VAL A 165 -13.64 -31.65 6.34
C VAL A 165 -13.89 -31.04 7.72
N VAL A 166 -14.89 -31.54 8.45
CA VAL A 166 -15.19 -31.09 9.80
C VAL A 166 -14.00 -31.29 10.74
N LYS A 167 -13.43 -32.50 10.78
CA LYS A 167 -12.25 -32.80 11.61
C LYS A 167 -11.03 -31.94 11.25
N ALA A 168 -10.80 -31.70 9.96
CA ALA A 168 -9.70 -30.85 9.51
C ALA A 168 -9.92 -29.38 9.92
N ALA A 169 -11.15 -28.88 9.83
CA ALA A 169 -11.50 -27.52 10.23
C ALA A 169 -11.41 -27.33 11.76
N GLU A 170 -11.85 -28.31 12.55
CA GLU A 170 -11.68 -28.30 14.00
C GLU A 170 -10.20 -28.29 14.41
N PHE A 171 -9.38 -29.13 13.76
CA PHE A 171 -7.94 -29.12 13.98
C PHE A 171 -7.31 -27.77 13.57
N ALA A 172 -7.71 -27.21 12.44
CA ALA A 172 -7.22 -25.90 11.98
C ALA A 172 -7.65 -24.78 12.95
N LYS A 173 -8.86 -24.84 13.54
CA LYS A 173 -9.30 -23.92 14.59
C LYS A 173 -8.41 -24.03 15.82
N HIS A 174 -8.11 -25.23 16.28
CA HIS A 174 -7.21 -25.43 17.41
C HIS A 174 -5.80 -24.87 17.13
N VAL A 175 -5.26 -25.12 15.92
CA VAL A 175 -3.99 -24.53 15.48
C VAL A 175 -4.03 -23.01 15.50
N LEU A 176 -5.13 -22.42 15.01
CA LEU A 176 -5.33 -20.97 15.03
C LEU A 176 -5.33 -20.41 16.45
N ASP A 177 -6.13 -20.98 17.35
CA ASP A 177 -6.27 -20.54 18.75
C ASP A 177 -4.94 -20.65 19.49
N GLU A 178 -4.25 -21.78 19.37
CA GLU A 178 -2.91 -21.98 19.94
C GLU A 178 -1.90 -20.98 19.41
N SER A 179 -1.94 -20.66 18.09
CA SER A 179 -1.03 -19.69 17.48
C SER A 179 -1.23 -18.28 18.05
N ILE A 180 -2.44 -17.91 18.39
CA ILE A 180 -2.78 -16.60 18.95
C ILE A 180 -2.41 -16.51 20.42
N GLU A 181 -2.73 -17.55 21.21
CA GLU A 181 -2.43 -17.61 22.63
C GLU A 181 -0.92 -17.63 22.91
N LYS A 182 -0.19 -18.48 22.20
CA LYS A 182 1.27 -18.65 22.37
C LYS A 182 2.09 -17.73 21.48
N LYS A 183 1.47 -16.83 20.70
CA LYS A 183 2.11 -15.88 19.79
C LYS A 183 3.01 -16.56 18.75
N HIS A 184 2.60 -17.71 18.24
CA HIS A 184 3.31 -18.38 17.17
C HIS A 184 3.17 -17.63 15.84
N ASP A 185 4.16 -17.78 14.98
CA ASP A 185 4.20 -17.14 13.67
C ASP A 185 3.71 -18.07 12.53
N THR A 186 3.75 -17.55 11.31
CA THR A 186 3.38 -18.28 10.09
C THR A 186 4.12 -19.61 9.92
N LEU A 187 5.43 -19.66 10.30
CA LEU A 187 6.24 -20.86 10.10
C LEU A 187 5.79 -22.01 11.01
N TRP A 188 5.34 -21.68 12.22
CA TRP A 188 4.78 -22.68 13.11
C TRP A 188 3.46 -23.27 12.55
N ILE A 189 2.57 -22.42 12.02
CA ILE A 189 1.32 -22.87 11.37
C ILE A 189 1.66 -23.71 10.13
N GLU A 190 2.63 -23.27 9.32
CA GLU A 190 3.08 -24.02 8.15
C GLU A 190 3.47 -25.45 8.52
N GLY A 191 4.14 -25.65 9.66
CA GLY A 191 4.49 -26.97 10.17
C GLY A 191 3.29 -27.88 10.51
N LYS A 192 2.06 -27.33 10.64
CA LYS A 192 0.82 -28.07 10.93
C LYS A 192 0.04 -28.45 9.67
N ILE A 193 0.33 -27.80 8.53
CA ILE A 193 -0.40 -28.04 7.27
C ILE A 193 -0.34 -29.50 6.79
N PRO A 194 0.81 -30.22 6.89
CA PRO A 194 0.84 -31.65 6.50
C PRO A 194 -0.18 -32.51 7.25
N GLN A 195 -0.45 -32.21 8.52
CA GLN A 195 -1.45 -32.93 9.31
C GLN A 195 -2.87 -32.65 8.83
N ILE A 196 -3.19 -31.40 8.48
CA ILE A 196 -4.49 -31.01 7.91
C ILE A 196 -4.72 -31.73 6.58
N LEU A 197 -3.71 -31.73 5.69
CA LEU A 197 -3.76 -32.41 4.41
C LEU A 197 -3.98 -33.93 4.59
N LYS A 198 -3.32 -34.56 5.57
CA LYS A 198 -3.51 -35.96 5.92
C LYS A 198 -4.94 -36.26 6.37
N ILE A 199 -5.56 -35.41 7.20
CA ILE A 199 -6.96 -35.55 7.64
C ILE A 199 -7.90 -35.45 6.44
N LEU A 200 -7.63 -34.52 5.50
CA LEU A 200 -8.41 -34.32 4.29
C LEU A 200 -8.17 -35.40 3.22
N ASP A 201 -7.14 -36.23 3.39
CA ASP A 201 -6.69 -37.23 2.39
C ASP A 201 -6.28 -36.54 1.06
N LEU A 202 -5.50 -35.48 1.20
CA LEU A 202 -5.05 -34.64 0.09
C LEU A 202 -3.54 -34.66 -0.07
N ASP A 203 -3.08 -34.59 -1.32
CA ASP A 203 -1.69 -34.30 -1.68
C ASP A 203 -1.40 -32.81 -1.59
N ALA A 204 -0.20 -32.45 -1.16
CA ALA A 204 0.23 -31.05 -1.05
C ALA A 204 0.21 -30.30 -2.39
N LEU A 205 0.49 -31.03 -3.48
CA LEU A 205 0.59 -30.48 -4.84
C LEU A 205 -0.71 -30.54 -5.64
N ILE A 206 -1.84 -30.87 -5.01
CA ILE A 206 -3.13 -30.78 -5.71
C ILE A 206 -3.33 -29.35 -6.19
N SER A 207 -3.41 -29.20 -7.49
CA SER A 207 -3.70 -27.93 -8.13
C SER A 207 -5.12 -27.49 -7.78
N ILE A 208 -5.24 -26.27 -7.29
CA ILE A 208 -6.52 -25.60 -7.11
C ILE A 208 -6.72 -24.75 -8.34
N PRO A 209 -7.77 -24.97 -9.14
CA PRO A 209 -8.04 -24.11 -10.27
C PRO A 209 -8.16 -22.67 -9.79
N LEU A 210 -7.37 -21.77 -10.36
CA LEU A 210 -7.49 -20.31 -10.17
C LEU A 210 -8.90 -19.79 -10.51
N SER A 211 -9.69 -20.60 -11.18
CA SER A 211 -11.09 -20.39 -11.52
C SER A 211 -12.08 -20.70 -10.39
N VAL A 212 -11.61 -21.03 -9.17
CA VAL A 212 -12.47 -20.83 -8.00
C VAL A 212 -12.54 -19.33 -7.79
N PRO A 213 -13.46 -18.64 -8.51
CA PRO A 213 -13.37 -17.20 -8.57
C PRO A 213 -13.74 -16.68 -7.21
N LEU A 214 -13.00 -15.70 -6.76
CA LEU A 214 -13.51 -14.68 -5.86
C LEU A 214 -14.76 -13.98 -6.47
N LYS A 215 -15.08 -14.28 -7.73
CA LYS A 215 -16.24 -13.83 -8.50
C LYS A 215 -17.11 -15.05 -8.82
N GLY A 216 -18.14 -15.26 -8.02
CA GLY A 216 -19.29 -16.07 -8.46
C GLY A 216 -19.91 -15.45 -9.71
N PRO A 217 -20.69 -16.21 -10.53
CA PRO A 217 -21.43 -15.65 -11.62
C PRO A 217 -22.23 -14.46 -11.08
N GLY A 218 -22.22 -13.33 -11.80
CA GLY A 218 -22.86 -12.08 -11.39
C GLY A 218 -24.37 -12.21 -11.19
N ILE A 219 -24.74 -12.91 -10.15
CA ILE A 219 -26.12 -13.00 -9.67
C ILE A 219 -26.39 -11.65 -9.00
N ALA A 220 -27.43 -10.98 -9.44
CA ALA A 220 -27.92 -9.80 -8.76
C ALA A 220 -28.29 -10.19 -7.31
N ILE A 221 -27.44 -9.77 -6.37
CA ILE A 221 -27.62 -10.04 -4.96
C ILE A 221 -28.76 -9.16 -4.47
N THR A 222 -29.84 -9.76 -4.02
CA THR A 222 -30.93 -8.99 -3.41
C THR A 222 -30.53 -8.58 -1.98
N PRO A 223 -31.08 -7.47 -1.43
CA PRO A 223 -30.87 -7.09 -0.03
C PRO A 223 -31.23 -8.19 0.96
N ASN A 224 -32.24 -9.00 0.61
CA ASN A 224 -32.66 -10.14 1.45
C ASN A 224 -31.60 -11.26 1.47
N ASP A 225 -30.98 -11.56 0.31
CA ASP A 225 -29.92 -12.57 0.22
C ASP A 225 -28.68 -12.12 1.01
N PHE A 226 -28.34 -10.82 0.90
CA PHE A 226 -27.26 -10.25 1.69
C PHE A 226 -27.53 -10.38 3.20
N THR A 227 -28.72 -10.02 3.65
CA THR A 227 -29.10 -10.12 5.08
C THR A 227 -29.07 -11.57 5.59
N LYS A 228 -29.53 -12.54 4.79
CA LYS A 228 -29.46 -13.97 5.15
C LYS A 228 -28.02 -14.45 5.25
N ALA A 229 -27.19 -14.11 4.26
CA ALA A 229 -25.77 -14.47 4.25
C ALA A 229 -25.02 -13.83 5.43
N MET A 230 -25.30 -12.57 5.74
CA MET A 230 -24.72 -11.86 6.88
C MET A 230 -25.07 -12.54 8.21
N LYS A 231 -26.32 -12.93 8.42
CA LYS A 231 -26.72 -13.69 9.61
C LYS A 231 -25.97 -15.02 9.73
N GLN A 232 -25.74 -15.72 8.61
CA GLN A 232 -24.96 -16.96 8.59
C GLN A 232 -23.50 -16.70 9.02
N VAL A 233 -22.87 -15.69 8.44
CA VAL A 233 -21.50 -15.28 8.79
C VAL A 233 -21.39 -14.90 10.26
N MET A 234 -22.28 -14.08 10.77
CA MET A 234 -22.30 -13.67 12.18
C MET A 234 -22.53 -14.86 13.12
N LYS A 235 -23.40 -15.81 12.76
CA LYS A 235 -23.64 -17.02 13.55
C LYS A 235 -22.39 -17.90 13.63
N SER A 236 -21.68 -18.09 12.51
CA SER A 236 -20.48 -18.91 12.44
C SER A 236 -19.29 -18.32 13.22
N ARG A 237 -19.32 -17.02 13.50
CA ARG A 237 -18.25 -16.25 14.13
C ARG A 237 -18.72 -15.47 15.36
N LYS A 238 -19.71 -15.98 16.05
CA LYS A 238 -20.32 -15.31 17.21
C LYS A 238 -19.30 -14.91 18.29
N GLU A 239 -18.25 -15.70 18.45
CA GLU A 239 -17.17 -15.43 19.43
C GLU A 239 -16.30 -14.24 19.01
N ASP A 240 -16.10 -14.06 17.70
CA ASP A 240 -15.26 -12.98 17.14
C ASP A 240 -16.02 -11.65 17.01
N PHE A 241 -17.35 -11.70 16.81
CA PHE A 241 -18.17 -10.57 16.37
C PHE A 241 -19.40 -10.32 17.28
N SER A 242 -19.29 -10.63 18.57
CA SER A 242 -20.43 -10.61 19.51
C SER A 242 -21.07 -9.23 19.74
N GLU A 243 -20.36 -8.14 19.44
CA GLU A 243 -20.79 -6.76 19.79
C GLU A 243 -21.15 -5.90 18.56
N VAL A 244 -21.35 -6.50 17.39
CA VAL A 244 -21.57 -5.74 16.15
C VAL A 244 -23.06 -5.66 15.82
N ASP A 245 -23.56 -4.43 15.62
CA ASP A 245 -24.91 -4.17 15.18
C ASP A 245 -25.05 -4.48 13.67
N PRO A 246 -26.00 -5.37 13.28
CA PRO A 246 -26.27 -5.67 11.88
C PRO A 246 -26.58 -4.46 10.98
N GLU A 247 -27.25 -3.43 11.53
CA GLU A 247 -27.55 -2.21 10.76
C GLU A 247 -26.28 -1.44 10.40
N ASN A 248 -25.32 -1.37 11.32
CA ASN A 248 -24.04 -0.71 11.03
C ASN A 248 -23.25 -1.41 9.92
N ILE A 249 -23.36 -2.75 9.82
CA ILE A 249 -22.72 -3.52 8.76
C ILE A 249 -23.33 -3.15 7.38
N ILE A 250 -24.66 -3.05 7.32
CA ILE A 250 -25.37 -2.72 6.08
C ILE A 250 -25.04 -1.29 5.67
N ASP A 251 -25.17 -0.35 6.57
CA ASP A 251 -25.02 1.09 6.33
C ASP A 251 -23.55 1.50 6.13
N GLY A 252 -22.59 0.74 6.70
CA GLY A 252 -21.17 1.05 6.67
C GLY A 252 -20.84 2.43 7.27
N LYS A 253 -21.55 2.82 8.34
CA LYS A 253 -21.43 4.17 8.95
C LYS A 253 -20.00 4.56 9.25
N SER A 254 -19.19 3.63 9.71
CA SER A 254 -17.77 3.86 10.07
C SER A 254 -16.89 4.30 8.89
N VAL A 255 -17.29 3.98 7.66
CA VAL A 255 -16.52 4.27 6.43
C VAL A 255 -17.24 5.27 5.52
N PHE A 256 -18.55 5.49 5.77
CA PHE A 256 -19.38 6.30 4.90
C PHE A 256 -18.98 7.79 4.85
N ASP A 257 -18.55 8.33 5.96
CA ASP A 257 -18.08 9.73 6.01
C ASP A 257 -16.74 9.89 5.29
N GLU A 258 -15.81 8.94 5.44
CA GLU A 258 -14.57 8.87 4.67
C GLU A 258 -14.86 8.84 3.17
N PHE A 259 -15.78 7.96 2.74
CA PHE A 259 -16.19 7.86 1.34
C PHE A 259 -16.84 9.14 0.80
N LYS A 260 -17.69 9.83 1.60
CA LYS A 260 -18.28 11.10 1.20
C LYS A 260 -17.25 12.19 0.97
N VAL A 261 -16.24 12.28 1.82
CA VAL A 261 -15.15 13.24 1.66
C VAL A 261 -14.42 12.97 0.34
N ILE A 262 -14.01 11.74 0.09
CA ILE A 262 -13.32 11.33 -1.14
C ILE A 262 -14.20 11.61 -2.38
N LYS A 263 -15.49 11.25 -2.32
CA LYS A 263 -16.43 11.50 -3.42
C LYS A 263 -16.68 12.97 -3.68
N THR A 264 -16.68 13.78 -2.60
CA THR A 264 -16.88 15.22 -2.71
C THR A 264 -15.65 15.89 -3.32
N GLU A 265 -14.45 15.47 -2.93
CA GLU A 265 -13.20 15.94 -3.52
C GLU A 265 -13.08 15.54 -4.98
N ASN A 266 -13.44 14.32 -5.35
CA ASN A 266 -13.50 13.91 -6.75
C ASN A 266 -14.51 14.74 -7.56
N LYS A 267 -15.72 14.98 -7.03
CA LYS A 267 -16.72 15.82 -7.71
C LYS A 267 -16.29 17.28 -7.84
N LYS A 268 -15.58 17.80 -6.85
CA LYS A 268 -15.00 19.15 -6.93
C LYS A 268 -13.95 19.21 -8.03
N ASN A 269 -13.16 18.18 -8.18
CA ASN A 269 -12.13 18.07 -9.21
C ASN A 269 -12.69 17.87 -10.63
N GLU A 270 -13.90 17.28 -10.78
CA GLU A 270 -14.56 17.12 -12.07
C GLU A 270 -15.44 18.30 -12.47
N LYS A 271 -16.19 18.92 -11.53
CA LYS A 271 -17.14 20.01 -11.84
C LYS A 271 -16.52 21.39 -11.90
N LYS A 272 -15.32 21.52 -11.37
CA LYS A 272 -14.55 22.72 -11.51
C LYS A 272 -13.31 22.35 -12.32
N GLY A 273 -13.36 22.58 -13.63
CA GLY A 273 -12.19 23.18 -14.18
C GLY A 273 -11.76 24.19 -13.12
N LEU A 274 -10.98 23.72 -12.20
CA LEU A 274 -10.21 24.37 -11.16
C LEU A 274 -10.98 25.17 -10.10
N ASN A 275 -11.14 24.54 -8.96
CA ASN A 275 -11.42 25.25 -7.72
C ASN A 275 -10.14 25.40 -6.90
N ILE A 276 -9.93 26.61 -6.47
CA ILE A 276 -9.03 27.03 -5.40
C ILE A 276 -9.33 26.18 -4.15
N GLY A 277 -8.54 25.14 -3.88
CA GLY A 277 -8.76 24.21 -2.75
C GLY A 277 -8.34 22.78 -3.06
N SER A 278 -8.07 22.42 -4.30
CA SER A 278 -7.39 21.18 -4.66
C SER A 278 -6.12 21.51 -5.44
N ILE A 279 -5.00 21.55 -4.71
CA ILE A 279 -3.68 21.70 -5.35
C ILE A 279 -3.40 20.39 -6.10
N GLY A 280 -3.68 20.37 -7.40
CA GLY A 280 -3.27 19.28 -8.26
C GLY A 280 -1.76 19.31 -8.44
N ILE A 281 -1.05 18.29 -7.97
CA ILE A 281 0.39 18.17 -8.23
C ILE A 281 0.55 17.72 -9.68
N ARG A 282 1.24 18.52 -10.50
CA ARG A 282 1.57 18.21 -11.88
C ARG A 282 3.06 17.97 -12.05
N ILE A 283 3.42 17.05 -12.91
CA ILE A 283 4.81 16.84 -13.32
C ILE A 283 5.02 17.63 -14.62
N PRO A 284 5.99 18.58 -14.66
CA PRO A 284 6.30 19.32 -15.88
C PRO A 284 6.71 18.39 -17.02
N ASP A 285 6.33 18.73 -18.24
CA ASP A 285 6.79 18.04 -19.43
C ASP A 285 8.32 18.22 -19.58
N GLN A 286 8.98 17.15 -20.04
CA GLN A 286 10.44 17.12 -20.22
C GLN A 286 10.85 17.09 -21.68
N THR A 287 9.88 17.04 -22.60
CA THR A 287 10.15 17.00 -24.04
C THR A 287 10.64 18.35 -24.54
N ASN A 288 11.73 18.33 -25.31
CA ASN A 288 12.32 19.52 -25.94
C ASN A 288 12.75 20.65 -24.97
N VAL A 289 13.11 20.30 -23.74
CA VAL A 289 13.59 21.27 -22.74
C VAL A 289 15.10 21.28 -22.72
N ASP A 290 15.69 22.47 -22.89
CA ASP A 290 17.12 22.71 -22.76
C ASP A 290 17.43 23.19 -21.33
N GLU A 291 17.85 22.26 -20.48
CA GLU A 291 18.23 22.52 -19.10
C GLU A 291 19.61 23.20 -18.96
N THR A 292 20.41 23.25 -20.02
CA THR A 292 21.77 23.83 -19.96
C THR A 292 21.74 25.32 -19.63
N ARG A 293 20.65 26.01 -19.99
CA ARG A 293 20.45 27.44 -19.72
C ARG A 293 20.36 27.81 -18.26
N ILE A 294 20.01 26.85 -17.39
CA ILE A 294 19.91 27.07 -15.95
C ILE A 294 21.08 26.47 -15.19
N TYR A 295 22.05 25.83 -15.86
CA TYR A 295 23.28 25.37 -15.23
C TYR A 295 24.30 26.53 -15.16
N ASP A 296 24.73 26.84 -13.93
CA ASP A 296 25.79 27.79 -13.64
C ASP A 296 26.86 27.06 -12.82
N GLN A 297 27.89 26.60 -13.50
CA GLN A 297 28.92 25.75 -12.91
C GLN A 297 29.75 26.49 -11.85
N ASP A 298 29.96 27.79 -12.03
CA ASP A 298 30.72 28.62 -11.08
C ASP A 298 29.92 28.79 -9.80
N LEU A 299 28.62 29.06 -9.91
CA LEU A 299 27.71 29.14 -8.76
C LEU A 299 27.64 27.81 -7.99
N ILE A 300 27.53 26.69 -8.73
CA ILE A 300 27.50 25.34 -8.14
C ILE A 300 28.81 25.06 -7.40
N ASN A 301 29.98 25.36 -7.98
CA ASN A 301 31.27 25.12 -7.36
C ASN A 301 31.48 25.99 -6.13
N ASN A 302 31.12 27.28 -6.21
CA ASN A 302 31.19 28.19 -5.08
C ASN A 302 30.31 27.73 -3.90
N LEU A 303 29.08 27.30 -4.18
CA LEU A 303 28.21 26.77 -3.15
C LEU A 303 28.73 25.46 -2.58
N LYS A 304 29.20 24.54 -3.42
CA LYS A 304 29.82 23.27 -2.97
C LYS A 304 31.01 23.53 -2.05
N SER A 305 31.87 24.49 -2.36
CA SER A 305 33.01 24.87 -1.53
C SER A 305 32.56 25.35 -0.14
N LYS A 306 31.62 26.31 -0.10
CA LYS A 306 31.11 26.86 1.18
C LYS A 306 30.35 25.82 2.03
N PHE A 307 29.59 24.95 1.39
CA PHE A 307 28.91 23.88 2.10
C PHE A 307 29.86 22.74 2.50
N LYS A 308 31.03 22.61 1.87
CA LYS A 308 32.10 21.72 2.34
C LYS A 308 32.63 22.17 3.70
N GLU A 309 32.79 23.47 3.92
CA GLU A 309 33.16 24.01 5.23
C GLU A 309 32.10 23.74 6.30
N TRP A 310 30.84 23.73 5.91
CA TRP A 310 29.75 23.35 6.81
C TRP A 310 29.75 21.85 7.14
N LYS A 311 30.23 21.02 6.20
CA LYS A 311 30.40 19.57 6.37
C LYS A 311 31.53 19.23 7.36
N THR A 312 32.53 20.09 7.52
CA THR A 312 33.68 19.88 8.43
C THR A 312 33.31 19.92 9.92
N GLY A 313 32.09 20.31 10.27
CA GLY A 313 31.52 20.05 11.59
C GLY A 313 31.19 18.58 11.86
N TRP A 314 31.32 17.72 10.89
CA TRP A 314 31.17 16.28 10.99
C TRP A 314 32.51 15.70 11.44
N LYS A 315 32.51 14.96 12.57
CA LYS A 315 33.70 14.29 13.04
C LYS A 315 34.10 13.20 12.05
N GLU A 316 35.23 13.40 11.41
CA GLU A 316 35.93 12.38 10.66
C GLU A 316 36.46 11.34 11.64
N TYR A 317 36.19 10.08 11.35
CA TYR A 317 36.72 8.96 12.11
C TYR A 317 37.65 8.14 11.24
N HIS A 318 38.78 7.76 11.79
CA HIS A 318 39.73 6.91 11.12
C HIS A 318 39.44 5.44 11.35
N PHE A 319 39.42 4.66 10.28
CA PHE A 319 39.12 3.24 10.25
C PHE A 319 40.22 2.42 9.57
N LEU A 320 40.16 1.08 9.73
CA LEU A 320 41.00 0.13 8.99
C LEU A 320 40.63 0.01 7.52
N ILE A 321 39.37 0.32 7.18
CA ILE A 321 38.81 0.30 5.81
C ILE A 321 37.84 1.47 5.72
N GLY A 322 37.94 2.30 4.69
CA GLY A 322 37.08 3.48 4.52
C GLY A 322 36.99 3.92 3.05
N ASP A 323 36.21 4.99 2.81
CA ASP A 323 35.93 5.51 1.49
C ASP A 323 37.07 6.36 0.90
N GLU A 324 37.90 6.98 1.76
CA GLU A 324 39.06 7.81 1.38
C GLU A 324 40.28 7.39 2.20
N PHE A 325 41.47 7.39 1.56
CA PHE A 325 42.74 7.11 2.20
C PHE A 325 43.40 8.43 2.63
N ASP A 326 43.67 8.56 3.91
CA ASP A 326 44.41 9.68 4.49
C ASP A 326 45.91 9.38 4.47
N SER A 327 46.62 9.96 3.50
CA SER A 327 48.04 9.78 3.32
C SER A 327 48.85 10.37 4.46
N ASP A 328 48.38 11.44 5.07
CA ASP A 328 49.09 12.14 6.14
C ASP A 328 49.00 11.33 7.45
N ALA A 329 47.80 10.84 7.77
CA ALA A 329 47.59 9.93 8.89
C ALA A 329 48.42 8.63 8.76
N TYR A 330 48.52 8.09 7.53
CA TYR A 330 49.36 6.92 7.26
C TYR A 330 50.87 7.21 7.49
N LEU A 331 51.35 8.36 7.02
CA LEU A 331 52.71 8.78 7.18
C LEU A 331 53.07 9.09 8.66
N GLU A 332 52.10 9.55 9.43
CA GLU A 332 52.22 9.78 10.88
C GLU A 332 52.10 8.49 11.70
N GLY A 333 51.90 7.34 11.07
CA GLY A 333 51.88 6.03 11.72
C GLY A 333 50.58 5.67 12.42
N TYR A 334 49.45 6.25 12.00
CA TYR A 334 48.15 5.86 12.50
C TYR A 334 47.75 4.48 11.94
N ASP A 335 47.33 3.58 12.83
CA ASP A 335 46.91 2.21 12.48
C ASP A 335 45.61 2.16 11.66
N ARG A 336 44.95 3.30 11.49
CA ARG A 336 43.66 3.43 10.80
C ARG A 336 43.69 4.60 9.81
N PRO A 337 44.34 4.43 8.67
CA PRO A 337 44.56 5.53 7.71
C PRO A 337 43.37 5.80 6.78
N PHE A 338 42.28 5.11 6.94
CA PHE A 338 41.10 5.35 6.09
C PHE A 338 40.09 6.23 6.82
N ILE A 339 39.63 7.25 6.12
CA ILE A 339 38.57 8.12 6.59
C ILE A 339 37.21 7.55 6.05
N SER A 340 36.28 7.35 6.93
CA SER A 340 34.90 7.12 6.57
C SER A 340 34.00 8.09 7.34
N ASP A 341 33.17 8.77 6.63
CA ASP A 341 32.13 9.60 7.21
C ASP A 341 31.16 8.71 8.01
N LEU A 342 31.31 8.63 9.31
CA LEU A 342 30.22 8.12 10.14
C LEU A 342 29.05 9.09 10.02
N LYS A 343 28.20 8.79 9.06
CA LYS A 343 26.91 9.45 8.91
C LYS A 343 26.14 9.26 10.21
N LYS A 344 26.20 10.22 11.13
CA LYS A 344 25.00 10.53 11.88
C LYS A 344 23.98 10.88 10.80
N SER A 345 23.15 9.92 10.44
CA SER A 345 22.08 10.15 9.48
C SER A 345 21.29 11.34 10.01
N ILE A 346 21.52 12.50 9.44
CA ILE A 346 20.63 13.63 9.63
C ILE A 346 19.32 13.12 9.04
N LYS A 347 18.43 12.65 9.89
CA LYS A 347 17.08 12.20 9.52
C LYS A 347 16.21 13.41 9.12
N THR A 348 16.86 14.41 8.51
CA THR A 348 16.24 15.65 8.08
C THR A 348 15.90 15.52 6.60
N HIS A 349 14.65 15.76 6.28
CA HIS A 349 14.18 15.92 4.93
C HIS A 349 13.96 17.41 4.67
N ILE A 350 14.60 17.94 3.62
CA ILE A 350 14.42 19.34 3.23
C ILE A 350 13.36 19.39 2.13
N VAL A 351 12.31 20.16 2.36
CA VAL A 351 11.31 20.48 1.34
C VAL A 351 11.60 21.87 0.80
N ILE A 352 11.86 21.98 -0.50
CA ILE A 352 12.06 23.24 -1.19
C ILE A 352 10.77 23.58 -1.91
N LEU A 353 10.16 24.68 -1.54
CA LEU A 353 8.96 25.20 -2.16
C LEU A 353 9.26 26.50 -2.89
N LEU A 354 9.09 26.52 -4.20
CA LEU A 354 9.48 27.60 -5.08
C LEU A 354 8.25 28.41 -5.52
N ASP A 355 8.26 29.70 -5.22
CA ASP A 355 7.29 30.62 -5.81
C ASP A 355 7.68 30.92 -7.27
N HIS A 356 6.79 30.57 -8.20
CA HIS A 356 6.93 30.82 -9.65
C HIS A 356 5.82 31.75 -10.16
N SER A 357 5.41 32.69 -9.33
CA SER A 357 4.48 33.77 -9.71
C SER A 357 5.11 34.74 -10.71
N SER A 358 4.27 35.56 -11.35
CA SER A 358 4.73 36.55 -12.34
C SER A 358 5.66 37.62 -11.78
N SER A 359 5.72 37.81 -10.47
CA SER A 359 6.65 38.74 -9.83
C SER A 359 8.13 38.41 -10.04
N ILE A 360 8.44 37.12 -10.30
CA ILE A 360 9.82 36.66 -10.60
C ILE A 360 10.10 36.49 -12.10
N ALA A 361 9.17 36.85 -12.99
CA ALA A 361 9.26 36.59 -14.43
C ALA A 361 10.58 37.13 -15.05
N ASP A 362 10.98 38.34 -14.69
CA ASP A 362 12.19 38.96 -15.19
C ASP A 362 13.48 38.32 -14.67
N GLN A 363 13.42 37.67 -13.51
CA GLN A 363 14.56 37.06 -12.83
C GLN A 363 14.44 35.52 -12.81
N GLN A 364 13.47 34.95 -13.51
CA GLN A 364 13.17 33.51 -13.43
C GLN A 364 14.37 32.62 -13.77
N VAL A 365 15.27 33.04 -14.69
CA VAL A 365 16.44 32.27 -15.07
C VAL A 365 17.41 32.19 -13.90
N ASP A 366 17.72 33.33 -13.26
CA ASP A 366 18.65 33.38 -12.14
C ASP A 366 18.09 32.67 -10.90
N TYR A 367 16.79 32.78 -10.69
CA TYR A 367 16.10 32.05 -9.63
C TYR A 367 16.19 30.53 -9.84
N LYS A 368 16.00 30.05 -11.08
CA LYS A 368 16.18 28.63 -11.44
C LYS A 368 17.63 28.18 -11.33
N LYS A 369 18.63 29.02 -11.72
CA LYS A 369 20.06 28.72 -11.54
C LYS A 369 20.40 28.55 -10.06
N ALA A 370 19.96 29.49 -9.20
CA ALA A 370 20.19 29.38 -7.76
C ALA A 370 19.55 28.14 -7.16
N THR A 371 18.32 27.81 -7.56
CA THR A 371 17.62 26.60 -7.13
C THR A 371 18.33 25.33 -7.57
N LEU A 372 18.76 25.27 -8.84
CA LEU A 372 19.49 24.13 -9.37
C LEU A 372 20.81 23.94 -8.62
N ALA A 373 21.56 25.02 -8.41
CA ALA A 373 22.81 24.96 -7.67
C ALA A 373 22.63 24.46 -6.25
N LEU A 374 21.57 24.89 -5.55
CA LEU A 374 21.22 24.37 -4.22
C LEU A 374 20.89 22.87 -4.28
N CYS A 375 20.10 22.42 -5.25
CA CYS A 375 19.77 21.01 -5.44
C CYS A 375 21.00 20.15 -5.72
N GLU A 376 21.95 20.64 -6.54
CA GLU A 376 23.24 19.98 -6.80
C GLU A 376 24.06 19.85 -5.52
N VAL A 377 24.08 20.87 -4.68
CA VAL A 377 24.78 20.84 -3.39
C VAL A 377 24.13 19.86 -2.42
N LEU A 378 22.80 19.87 -2.30
CA LEU A 378 22.08 18.92 -1.43
C LEU A 378 22.27 17.47 -1.88
N ALA A 379 22.29 17.24 -3.20
CA ALA A 379 22.57 15.93 -3.78
C ALA A 379 24.02 15.50 -3.50
N PHE A 380 24.98 16.40 -3.66
CA PHE A 380 26.39 16.15 -3.32
C PHE A 380 26.57 15.80 -1.84
N LEU A 381 25.88 16.51 -0.94
CA LEU A 381 25.90 16.25 0.49
C LEU A 381 25.08 15.00 0.89
N LYS A 382 24.40 14.36 -0.06
CA LYS A 382 23.53 13.20 0.16
C LYS A 382 22.40 13.49 1.17
N ILE A 383 21.95 14.74 1.27
CA ILE A 383 20.81 15.16 2.08
C ILE A 383 19.52 14.77 1.32
N LYS A 384 18.55 14.18 2.03
CA LYS A 384 17.23 13.91 1.44
C LYS A 384 16.47 15.21 1.26
N PHE A 385 15.94 15.44 0.06
CA PHE A 385 15.13 16.61 -0.23
C PHE A 385 14.10 16.34 -1.30
N SER A 386 13.03 17.12 -1.30
CA SER A 386 12.04 17.20 -2.36
C SER A 386 11.90 18.66 -2.83
N VAL A 387 11.49 18.84 -4.08
CA VAL A 387 11.37 20.18 -4.69
C VAL A 387 10.00 20.30 -5.36
N TYR A 388 9.27 21.32 -4.98
CA TYR A 388 8.00 21.71 -5.54
C TYR A 388 8.05 23.16 -5.98
N ALA A 389 7.27 23.51 -7.00
CA ALA A 389 7.02 24.87 -7.35
C ALA A 389 5.52 25.14 -7.38
N PHE A 390 5.12 26.35 -7.16
CA PHE A 390 3.74 26.77 -7.24
C PHE A 390 3.59 28.11 -7.96
N ASN A 391 2.48 28.26 -8.64
CA ASN A 391 2.01 29.48 -9.23
C ASN A 391 0.49 29.46 -9.35
N THR A 392 -0.13 30.55 -9.79
CA THR A 392 -1.55 30.57 -10.13
C THR A 392 -1.72 30.78 -11.62
N THR A 393 -2.52 29.94 -12.26
CA THR A 393 -2.91 30.12 -13.66
C THR A 393 -4.43 30.11 -13.72
N GLU A 394 -5.03 31.12 -14.35
CA GLU A 394 -6.51 31.23 -14.50
C GLU A 394 -7.29 31.12 -13.18
N ARG A 395 -6.80 31.78 -12.13
CA ARG A 395 -7.35 31.73 -10.75
C ARG A 395 -7.22 30.38 -10.04
N GLN A 396 -6.19 29.60 -10.40
CA GLN A 396 -5.97 28.29 -9.83
C GLN A 396 -4.55 28.15 -9.32
N VAL A 397 -4.42 27.51 -8.16
CA VAL A 397 -3.12 27.16 -7.62
C VAL A 397 -2.60 25.94 -8.37
N MET A 398 -1.47 26.10 -9.02
CA MET A 398 -0.74 25.01 -9.69
C MET A 398 0.45 24.62 -8.84
N CYS A 399 0.52 23.38 -8.44
CA CYS A 399 1.71 22.82 -7.79
C CYS A 399 2.44 21.88 -8.76
N TRP A 400 3.73 22.11 -8.94
CA TRP A 400 4.57 21.36 -9.86
C TRP A 400 5.56 20.51 -9.07
N LEU A 401 5.57 19.20 -9.33
CA LEU A 401 6.53 18.28 -8.74
C LEU A 401 7.81 18.24 -9.59
N ILE A 402 8.86 18.87 -9.09
CA ILE A 402 10.18 18.88 -9.74
C ILE A 402 10.96 17.64 -9.35
N LYS A 403 11.10 17.39 -8.04
CA LYS A 403 11.80 16.24 -7.50
C LYS A 403 11.02 15.62 -6.34
N PRO A 404 10.51 14.39 -6.48
CA PRO A 404 9.95 13.65 -5.36
C PRO A 404 11.04 13.20 -4.37
N GLU A 405 10.63 12.85 -3.16
CA GLU A 405 11.52 12.43 -2.08
C GLU A 405 12.40 11.24 -2.47
N ASP A 406 11.78 10.22 -3.08
CA ASP A 406 12.41 8.93 -3.35
C ASP A 406 13.32 8.92 -4.59
N LEU A 407 13.29 9.98 -5.39
CA LEU A 407 14.11 10.10 -6.59
C LEU A 407 15.42 10.80 -6.28
N LYS A 408 16.55 10.28 -6.77
CA LYS A 408 17.81 11.02 -6.75
C LYS A 408 17.72 12.19 -7.70
N TRP A 409 18.38 13.31 -7.35
CA TRP A 409 18.54 14.44 -8.25
C TRP A 409 19.24 14.01 -9.55
N ASN A 410 18.68 14.34 -10.67
CA ASN A 410 19.18 13.97 -12.00
C ASN A 410 18.75 14.99 -13.08
N THR A 411 19.19 14.78 -14.29
CA THR A 411 18.86 15.62 -15.46
C THR A 411 17.36 15.78 -15.69
N SER A 412 16.57 14.74 -15.43
CA SER A 412 15.10 14.81 -15.50
C SER A 412 14.52 15.85 -14.54
N CYS A 413 15.06 15.93 -13.32
CA CYS A 413 14.64 16.93 -12.34
C CYS A 413 15.03 18.36 -12.80
N ALA A 414 16.22 18.52 -13.36
CA ALA A 414 16.67 19.80 -13.92
C ALA A 414 15.78 20.25 -15.09
N LYS A 415 15.41 19.35 -15.99
CA LYS A 415 14.47 19.64 -17.09
C LYS A 415 13.10 20.08 -16.57
N ARG A 416 12.57 19.40 -15.55
CA ARG A 416 11.31 19.81 -14.90
C ARG A 416 11.42 21.24 -14.33
N LEU A 417 12.52 21.57 -13.65
CA LEU A 417 12.75 22.91 -13.12
C LEU A 417 12.85 23.95 -14.24
N ALA A 418 13.56 23.64 -15.34
CA ALA A 418 13.71 24.54 -16.48
C ALA A 418 12.36 24.87 -17.14
N GLN A 419 11.45 23.90 -17.21
CA GLN A 419 10.17 23.99 -17.91
C GLN A 419 9.14 24.89 -17.22
N ILE A 420 9.16 25.03 -15.90
CA ILE A 420 8.11 25.73 -15.18
C ILE A 420 8.11 27.22 -15.55
N PRO A 421 6.98 27.77 -16.04
CA PRO A 421 6.89 29.18 -16.36
C PRO A 421 6.66 30.02 -15.08
N ALA A 422 7.23 31.22 -15.03
CA ALA A 422 6.88 32.20 -14.02
C ALA A 422 5.65 32.98 -14.50
N ASN A 423 4.48 32.64 -13.99
CA ASN A 423 3.22 33.28 -14.36
C ASN A 423 2.20 33.26 -13.21
N GLY A 424 1.15 34.07 -13.34
CA GLY A 424 0.07 34.14 -12.35
C GLY A 424 0.46 34.85 -11.05
N GLY A 425 -0.36 34.70 -10.03
CA GLY A 425 -0.18 35.31 -8.71
C GLY A 425 0.45 34.36 -7.69
N THR A 426 0.73 34.88 -6.50
CA THR A 426 1.22 34.11 -5.36
C THR A 426 0.04 33.75 -4.44
N PRO A 427 -0.34 32.51 -4.28
CA PRO A 427 -1.46 32.10 -3.43
C PRO A 427 -1.01 31.96 -1.97
N LEU A 428 -0.69 33.07 -1.33
CA LEU A 428 -0.22 33.08 0.08
C LEU A 428 -1.32 32.89 1.13
N ALA A 429 -2.58 32.89 0.74
CA ALA A 429 -3.72 32.85 1.65
C ALA A 429 -4.56 31.58 1.57
N GLU A 430 -4.10 30.57 0.89
CA GLU A 430 -4.72 29.27 0.71
C GLU A 430 -3.69 28.15 0.96
#